data_5c4afcf58c7363f4ccf84d7fb2c9e37b
#
_entry.id   5c4afcf58c7363f4ccf84d7fb2c9e37b
#
_cell.length_a   1.000
_cell.length_b   1.000
_cell.length_c   1.000
_cell.angle_alpha   90.00
_cell.angle_beta   90.00
_cell.angle_gamma   90.00
#
_symmetry.space_group_name_H-M   'P 1'
#
loop_
_entity.id
_entity.type
_entity.pdbx_description
1 polymer ?
#
loop_
_entity_poly.entity_id
_entity_poly.type
_entity_poly.pdbx_seq_one_letter_code
_entity_poly.pdbx_strand_id
1 'polypeptide(L)'
;KSTGTKNGEWLTHPAFTFGNTELPGFWAAKFEASGSTDNYQIKPNQKSLTNINLATMFSTSRSTILNASKYGLNNNVDTHMMKNMEWGAIAFLTNSIYGRYNDVSTCIASGCEVWINNINTGSTGSNGPSITGCSGSSTSAGVSSSKTACASGYDWKNKGVNASTTGNQYGIYDMSGGAWEYVMGVQKDSSGNVQVGSSGFSTSSLPDSKYYDLYDYQAEDGVGYT
;
A
#
# COMPACT_ATOMS: atom_id res chain seq x y z
N LYS A 1 19.64 14.12 0.56
CA LYS A 1 18.76 14.99 -0.20
C LYS A 1 19.12 14.91 -1.66
N SER A 2 18.26 14.38 -2.46
CA SER A 2 18.51 14.36 -3.88
C SER A 2 17.31 14.91 -4.60
N THR A 3 17.49 16.05 -5.16
CA THR A 3 16.56 16.60 -6.12
C THR A 3 17.26 16.50 -7.45
N GLY A 4 17.00 15.44 -8.19
CA GLY A 4 17.59 15.24 -9.48
C GLY A 4 16.85 16.02 -10.53
N THR A 5 17.61 16.55 -11.42
CA THR A 5 17.13 17.04 -12.70
C THR A 5 17.54 16.05 -13.77
N LYS A 6 17.07 16.26 -15.00
CA LYS A 6 17.52 15.51 -16.18
C LYS A 6 19.06 15.59 -16.41
N ASN A 7 19.79 16.40 -15.67
CA ASN A 7 21.20 16.69 -15.83
C ASN A 7 22.13 15.90 -14.89
N GLY A 8 21.63 14.81 -14.27
CA GLY A 8 22.45 13.93 -13.43
C GLY A 8 22.47 14.29 -11.95
N GLU A 9 21.71 15.28 -11.52
CA GLU A 9 21.42 15.47 -10.11
C GLU A 9 20.39 14.44 -9.62
N TRP A 10 20.50 14.03 -8.37
CA TRP A 10 19.55 13.08 -7.79
C TRP A 10 18.24 13.79 -7.40
N LEU A 11 17.11 13.22 -7.84
CA LEU A 11 15.77 13.65 -7.40
C LEU A 11 15.41 12.96 -6.09
N THR A 12 14.83 13.72 -5.16
CA THR A 12 14.13 13.11 -4.04
C THR A 12 12.86 12.45 -4.58
N HIS A 13 12.68 11.17 -4.28
CA HIS A 13 11.46 10.48 -4.67
C HIS A 13 10.25 11.17 -4.00
N PRO A 14 9.16 11.44 -4.71
CA PRO A 14 8.00 12.19 -4.19
C PRO A 14 7.37 11.60 -2.92
N ALA A 15 7.52 10.30 -2.69
CA ALA A 15 7.10 9.65 -1.44
C ALA A 15 7.74 10.26 -0.18
N PHE A 16 8.91 10.89 -0.31
CA PHE A 16 9.61 11.54 0.80
C PHE A 16 9.32 13.03 0.88
N THR A 17 8.27 13.50 0.20
CA THR A 17 7.81 14.90 0.29
C THR A 17 6.40 14.93 0.88
N PHE A 18 6.23 15.62 1.99
CA PHE A 18 4.95 15.80 2.66
C PHE A 18 4.59 17.29 2.72
N GLY A 19 3.66 17.71 1.88
CA GLY A 19 3.46 19.12 1.59
C GLY A 19 4.73 19.76 1.02
N ASN A 20 5.25 20.76 1.69
CA ASN A 20 6.49 21.44 1.32
C ASN A 20 7.72 20.94 2.09
N THR A 21 7.58 19.85 2.84
CA THR A 21 8.64 19.32 3.70
C THR A 21 9.21 18.05 3.11
N GLU A 22 10.53 18.02 2.93
CA GLU A 22 11.25 16.78 2.61
C GLU A 22 11.50 16.00 3.89
N LEU A 23 11.14 14.71 3.87
CA LEU A 23 11.27 13.81 5.00
C LEU A 23 12.49 12.90 4.82
N PRO A 24 13.21 12.57 5.90
CA PRO A 24 14.28 11.56 5.86
C PRO A 24 13.73 10.14 5.69
N GLY A 25 12.43 9.94 5.88
CA GLY A 25 11.73 8.67 5.78
C GLY A 25 10.33 8.75 6.37
N PHE A 26 9.58 7.69 6.24
CA PHE A 26 8.27 7.54 6.85
C PHE A 26 8.04 6.11 7.34
N TRP A 27 7.14 5.94 8.28
CA TRP A 27 6.73 4.64 8.77
C TRP A 27 5.55 4.13 7.96
N ALA A 28 5.57 2.87 7.58
CA ALA A 28 4.46 2.22 6.90
C ALA A 28 3.89 1.07 7.74
N ALA A 29 2.60 0.84 7.61
CA ALA A 29 1.94 -0.32 8.19
C ALA A 29 2.55 -1.61 7.61
N LYS A 30 2.80 -2.59 8.47
CA LYS A 30 3.44 -3.85 8.06
C LYS A 30 2.52 -4.80 7.32
N PHE A 31 1.22 -4.70 7.55
CA PHE A 31 0.16 -5.52 6.97
C PHE A 31 -0.97 -4.63 6.52
N GLU A 32 -1.79 -5.12 5.60
CA GLU A 32 -3.07 -4.49 5.28
C GLU A 32 -3.91 -4.22 6.53
N ALA A 33 -4.75 -3.22 6.43
CA ALA A 33 -5.72 -2.89 7.45
C ALA A 33 -6.68 -4.05 7.72
N SER A 34 -7.00 -4.26 8.98
CA SER A 34 -7.94 -5.28 9.44
C SER A 34 -8.84 -4.74 10.56
N GLY A 35 -9.76 -5.56 11.06
CA GLY A 35 -10.71 -5.14 12.09
C GLY A 35 -11.94 -4.43 11.53
N SER A 36 -12.24 -3.25 12.03
CA SER A 36 -13.34 -2.40 11.58
C SER A 36 -12.92 -0.93 11.56
N THR A 37 -13.75 -0.04 11.01
CA THR A 37 -13.50 1.41 11.03
C THR A 37 -13.36 1.97 12.44
N ASP A 38 -14.11 1.41 13.40
CA ASP A 38 -14.03 1.82 14.80
C ASP A 38 -12.95 1.08 15.59
N ASN A 39 -12.49 -0.04 15.05
CA ASN A 39 -11.47 -0.89 15.65
C ASN A 39 -10.42 -1.31 14.63
N TYR A 40 -9.85 -0.33 13.97
CA TYR A 40 -8.77 -0.48 13.00
C TYR A 40 -7.56 -1.19 13.61
N GLN A 41 -7.03 -2.18 12.90
CA GLN A 41 -5.91 -2.99 13.36
C GLN A 41 -4.90 -3.20 12.23
N ILE A 42 -3.63 -3.30 12.58
CA ILE A 42 -2.54 -3.73 11.72
C ILE A 42 -1.96 -5.00 12.32
N LYS A 43 -2.50 -6.12 11.92
CA LYS A 43 -2.11 -7.44 12.47
C LYS A 43 -2.09 -8.49 11.38
N PRO A 44 -1.16 -9.45 11.44
CA PRO A 44 -1.18 -10.61 10.56
C PRO A 44 -2.32 -11.55 10.91
N ASN A 45 -2.64 -12.40 9.95
CA ASN A 45 -3.61 -13.48 10.12
C ASN A 45 -5.02 -13.00 10.52
N GLN A 46 -5.41 -11.87 9.95
CA GLN A 46 -6.73 -11.27 10.11
C GLN A 46 -7.40 -11.09 8.74
N LYS A 47 -8.71 -11.02 8.71
CA LYS A 47 -9.42 -10.61 7.50
C LYS A 47 -9.10 -9.16 7.20
N SER A 48 -8.69 -8.89 5.96
CA SER A 48 -8.50 -7.53 5.48
C SER A 48 -9.80 -6.73 5.53
N LEU A 49 -9.67 -5.46 5.86
CA LEU A 49 -10.80 -4.54 5.96
C LEU A 49 -11.23 -4.10 4.55
N THR A 50 -12.39 -4.57 4.11
CA THR A 50 -12.93 -4.36 2.76
C THR A 50 -14.32 -3.73 2.78
N ASN A 51 -14.85 -3.40 1.58
CA ASN A 51 -16.17 -2.77 1.40
C ASN A 51 -16.32 -1.39 2.09
N ILE A 52 -15.27 -0.59 2.02
CA ILE A 52 -15.20 0.75 2.60
C ILE A 52 -14.81 1.70 1.49
N ASN A 53 -15.46 2.86 1.39
CA ASN A 53 -15.05 3.88 0.44
C ASN A 53 -13.78 4.61 0.89
N LEU A 54 -13.11 5.24 -0.06
CA LEU A 54 -11.82 5.88 0.15
C LEU A 54 -11.84 6.98 1.21
N ALA A 55 -12.91 7.80 1.22
CA ALA A 55 -13.07 8.87 2.20
C ALA A 55 -13.16 8.33 3.63
N THR A 56 -13.85 7.20 3.82
CA THR A 56 -13.91 6.53 5.12
C THR A 56 -12.56 5.91 5.49
N MET A 57 -11.85 5.27 4.55
CA MET A 57 -10.50 4.75 4.79
C MET A 57 -9.55 5.88 5.24
N PHE A 58 -9.59 7.00 4.53
CA PHE A 58 -8.79 8.18 4.86
C PHE A 58 -9.12 8.72 6.26
N SER A 59 -10.39 8.97 6.56
CA SER A 59 -10.80 9.49 7.87
C SER A 59 -10.47 8.52 9.01
N THR A 60 -10.61 7.21 8.78
CA THR A 60 -10.23 6.16 9.74
C THR A 60 -8.73 6.19 10.01
N SER A 61 -7.90 6.25 8.98
CA SER A 61 -6.44 6.29 9.13
C SER A 61 -5.97 7.55 9.89
N ARG A 62 -6.68 8.68 9.72
CA ARG A 62 -6.39 9.94 10.39
C ARG A 62 -6.83 9.98 11.85
N SER A 63 -8.03 9.51 12.15
CA SER A 63 -8.66 9.70 13.46
C SER A 63 -8.50 8.50 14.40
N THR A 64 -8.68 7.29 13.89
CA THR A 64 -8.67 6.10 14.74
C THR A 64 -7.28 5.72 15.21
N ILE A 65 -6.27 5.90 14.36
CA ILE A 65 -4.88 5.56 14.70
C ILE A 65 -4.30 6.57 15.69
N LEU A 66 -4.68 7.83 15.62
CA LEU A 66 -4.25 8.87 16.57
C LEU A 66 -4.85 8.72 17.97
N ASN A 67 -5.74 7.77 18.18
CA ASN A 67 -6.25 7.50 19.52
C ASN A 67 -5.13 6.97 20.41
N ALA A 68 -4.60 7.85 21.27
CA ALA A 68 -3.47 7.57 22.14
C ALA A 68 -3.70 6.37 23.07
N SER A 69 -4.94 6.14 23.52
CA SER A 69 -5.27 5.00 24.38
C SER A 69 -5.12 3.65 23.67
N LYS A 70 -5.16 3.64 22.34
CA LYS A 70 -5.15 2.43 21.54
C LYS A 70 -3.78 2.10 20.93
N TYR A 71 -3.07 3.11 20.45
CA TYR A 71 -1.82 2.91 19.70
C TYR A 71 -0.61 3.63 20.27
N GLY A 72 -0.78 4.40 21.35
CA GLY A 72 0.29 5.17 21.96
C GLY A 72 0.80 6.34 21.12
N LEU A 73 0.09 6.65 20.01
CA LEU A 73 0.41 7.79 19.15
C LEU A 73 -0.24 9.06 19.71
N ASN A 74 0.32 10.21 19.39
CA ASN A 74 -0.18 11.51 19.80
C ASN A 74 -0.17 12.49 18.62
N ASN A 75 -0.57 13.73 18.88
CA ASN A 75 -0.68 14.78 17.87
C ASN A 75 0.65 15.20 17.20
N ASN A 76 1.79 14.70 17.66
CA ASN A 76 3.10 14.92 17.04
C ASN A 76 3.34 13.97 15.86
N VAL A 77 2.44 13.01 15.65
CA VAL A 77 2.52 12.03 14.56
C VAL A 77 1.41 12.35 13.56
N ASP A 78 1.77 12.50 12.30
CA ASP A 78 0.80 12.54 11.22
C ASP A 78 0.58 11.12 10.69
N THR A 79 -0.64 10.61 10.81
CA THR A 79 -1.04 9.32 10.24
C THR A 79 -2.03 9.56 9.10
N HIS A 80 -1.84 8.87 8.00
CA HIS A 80 -2.70 9.01 6.85
C HIS A 80 -2.70 7.74 6.00
N MET A 81 -3.66 7.65 5.11
CA MET A 81 -3.72 6.64 4.09
C MET A 81 -2.60 6.90 3.07
N MET A 82 -1.88 5.87 2.64
CA MET A 82 -0.76 6.02 1.72
C MET A 82 -1.14 6.79 0.46
N LYS A 83 -0.28 7.70 0.05
CA LYS A 83 -0.31 8.27 -1.29
C LYS A 83 0.16 7.24 -2.31
N ASN A 84 -0.17 7.44 -3.57
CA ASN A 84 0.24 6.52 -4.63
C ASN A 84 1.77 6.38 -4.71
N MET A 85 2.50 7.48 -4.60
CA MET A 85 3.97 7.47 -4.63
C MET A 85 4.59 6.81 -3.39
N GLU A 86 3.95 6.90 -2.24
CA GLU A 86 4.37 6.19 -1.01
C GLU A 86 4.18 4.69 -1.16
N TRP A 87 3.04 4.26 -1.70
CA TRP A 87 2.79 2.86 -2.03
C TRP A 87 3.84 2.33 -3.00
N GLY A 88 4.10 3.07 -4.07
CA GLY A 88 5.12 2.72 -5.05
C GLY A 88 6.52 2.57 -4.45
N ALA A 89 6.94 3.51 -3.60
CA ALA A 89 8.23 3.46 -2.93
C ALA A 89 8.36 2.21 -2.05
N ILE A 90 7.29 1.83 -1.33
CA ILE A 90 7.26 0.63 -0.50
C ILE A 90 7.31 -0.64 -1.37
N ALA A 91 6.53 -0.69 -2.43
CA ALA A 91 6.53 -1.83 -3.35
C ALA A 91 7.92 -2.03 -3.97
N PHE A 92 8.61 -0.95 -4.35
CA PHE A 92 9.96 -0.99 -4.89
C PHE A 92 11.05 -1.35 -3.87
N LEU A 93 10.76 -1.47 -2.57
CA LEU A 93 11.70 -2.06 -1.62
C LEU A 93 12.12 -3.48 -2.02
N THR A 94 11.30 -4.18 -2.80
CA THR A 94 11.62 -5.48 -3.38
C THR A 94 12.91 -5.46 -4.20
N ASN A 95 13.19 -4.35 -4.88
CA ASN A 95 14.36 -4.13 -5.72
C ASN A 95 15.52 -3.43 -5.00
N SER A 96 15.38 -3.20 -3.70
CA SER A 96 16.45 -2.61 -2.88
C SER A 96 17.51 -3.65 -2.50
N ILE A 97 18.64 -3.18 -1.99
CA ILE A 97 19.70 -4.06 -1.42
C ILE A 97 19.20 -4.92 -0.25
N TYR A 98 18.08 -4.56 0.36
CA TYR A 98 17.41 -5.30 1.42
C TYR A 98 16.25 -6.13 0.90
N GLY A 99 15.93 -6.00 -0.39
CA GLY A 99 14.80 -6.64 -1.04
C GLY A 99 15.09 -8.07 -1.50
N ARG A 100 14.14 -8.59 -2.26
CA ARG A 100 14.23 -9.95 -2.82
C ARG A 100 15.17 -10.00 -4.04
N TYR A 101 15.34 -8.90 -4.71
CA TYR A 101 16.18 -8.75 -5.91
C TYR A 101 17.43 -7.96 -5.59
N ASN A 102 18.15 -8.42 -4.57
CA ASN A 102 19.41 -7.79 -4.16
C ASN A 102 20.57 -8.06 -5.12
N ASP A 103 20.36 -8.88 -6.13
CA ASP A 103 21.31 -9.08 -7.24
C ASP A 103 20.63 -8.89 -8.61
N VAL A 104 21.40 -8.37 -9.55
CA VAL A 104 20.91 -8.02 -10.90
C VAL A 104 20.44 -9.25 -11.67
N SER A 105 21.05 -10.40 -11.48
CA SER A 105 20.69 -11.61 -12.21
C SER A 105 19.31 -12.13 -11.82
N THR A 106 19.01 -12.11 -10.54
CA THR A 106 17.69 -12.47 -10.01
C THR A 106 16.62 -11.49 -10.46
N CYS A 107 16.94 -10.20 -10.45
CA CYS A 107 16.04 -9.15 -10.95
C CYS A 107 15.71 -9.35 -12.43
N ILE A 108 16.71 -9.55 -13.29
CA ILE A 108 16.52 -9.78 -14.72
C ILE A 108 15.68 -11.03 -14.98
N ALA A 109 15.96 -12.13 -14.29
CA ALA A 109 15.22 -13.38 -14.46
C ALA A 109 13.74 -13.25 -14.08
N SER A 110 13.39 -12.34 -13.18
CA SER A 110 12.03 -12.08 -12.69
C SER A 110 11.37 -10.88 -13.34
N GLY A 111 12.02 -10.21 -14.30
CA GLY A 111 11.49 -9.00 -14.94
C GLY A 111 11.63 -7.72 -14.15
N CYS A 112 12.34 -7.74 -13.02
CA CYS A 112 12.55 -6.60 -12.12
C CYS A 112 11.27 -5.92 -11.63
N GLU A 113 10.16 -6.64 -11.63
CA GLU A 113 8.88 -6.13 -11.15
C GLU A 113 8.75 -6.29 -9.64
N VAL A 114 7.75 -5.65 -9.07
CA VAL A 114 7.33 -5.86 -7.69
C VAL A 114 7.00 -7.34 -7.50
N TRP A 115 7.53 -7.95 -6.44
CA TRP A 115 7.29 -9.37 -6.19
C TRP A 115 5.81 -9.66 -5.94
N ILE A 116 5.22 -10.43 -6.84
CA ILE A 116 3.85 -10.91 -6.76
C ILE A 116 3.90 -12.40 -6.43
N ASN A 117 3.87 -12.74 -5.17
CA ASN A 117 3.80 -14.14 -4.72
C ASN A 117 2.62 -14.38 -3.80
N ASN A 118 1.65 -13.52 -3.78
CA ASN A 118 0.45 -13.74 -3.02
C ASN A 118 -0.70 -14.04 -3.97
N ILE A 119 -1.14 -15.28 -3.99
CA ILE A 119 -2.33 -15.71 -4.72
C ILE A 119 -3.60 -15.68 -3.88
N ASN A 120 -3.51 -15.14 -2.67
CA ASN A 120 -4.66 -14.87 -1.82
C ASN A 120 -5.45 -13.70 -2.39
N THR A 121 -6.21 -13.95 -3.42
CA THR A 121 -6.94 -12.92 -4.17
C THR A 121 -8.36 -12.77 -3.68
N GLY A 122 -8.75 -11.54 -3.49
CA GLY A 122 -10.14 -11.14 -3.49
C GLY A 122 -10.83 -11.10 -2.16
N SER A 123 -11.63 -10.08 -2.03
CA SER A 123 -12.53 -9.84 -0.90
C SER A 123 -13.85 -10.57 -1.04
N THR A 124 -14.20 -11.01 -2.24
CA THR A 124 -15.48 -11.64 -2.56
C THR A 124 -15.30 -12.74 -3.61
N GLY A 125 -16.10 -13.76 -3.56
CA GLY A 125 -16.08 -14.87 -4.51
C GLY A 125 -15.53 -16.17 -3.93
N SER A 126 -15.21 -17.11 -4.81
CA SER A 126 -14.82 -18.47 -4.43
C SER A 126 -13.54 -18.55 -3.61
N ASN A 127 -12.65 -17.55 -3.71
CA ASN A 127 -11.40 -17.50 -2.96
C ASN A 127 -11.54 -16.86 -1.56
N GLY A 128 -12.69 -16.27 -1.27
CA GLY A 128 -13.00 -15.70 0.05
C GLY A 128 -12.26 -14.41 0.40
N PRO A 129 -12.41 -13.94 1.63
CA PRO A 129 -11.73 -12.72 2.07
C PRO A 129 -10.23 -12.93 2.08
N SER A 130 -9.48 -11.87 1.75
CA SER A 130 -8.04 -11.85 1.96
C SER A 130 -7.70 -11.91 3.45
N ILE A 131 -6.61 -12.57 3.76
CA ILE A 131 -6.07 -12.69 5.11
C ILE A 131 -4.68 -12.08 5.13
N THR A 132 -4.45 -11.16 6.02
CA THR A 132 -3.22 -10.38 6.11
C THR A 132 -1.99 -11.23 6.42
N GLY A 133 -0.89 -10.98 5.73
CA GLY A 133 0.37 -11.68 5.96
C GLY A 133 0.38 -13.14 5.55
N CYS A 134 -0.54 -13.57 4.69
CA CYS A 134 -0.52 -14.90 4.08
C CYS A 134 0.11 -14.84 2.69
N SER A 135 0.85 -15.87 2.33
CA SER A 135 1.38 -16.04 0.98
C SER A 135 0.96 -17.40 0.44
N GLY A 136 0.38 -17.40 -0.74
CA GLY A 136 0.08 -18.64 -1.45
C GLY A 136 1.29 -19.23 -2.18
N SER A 137 1.03 -20.29 -2.90
CA SER A 137 1.90 -20.81 -3.95
C SER A 137 1.18 -20.68 -5.29
N SER A 138 1.84 -21.07 -6.38
CA SER A 138 1.20 -21.08 -7.71
C SER A 138 -0.10 -21.93 -7.77
N THR A 139 -0.35 -22.77 -6.80
CA THR A 139 -1.50 -23.69 -6.76
C THR A 139 -2.36 -23.56 -5.51
N SER A 140 -1.95 -22.76 -4.53
CA SER A 140 -2.65 -22.65 -3.24
C SER A 140 -2.71 -21.20 -2.77
N ALA A 141 -3.90 -20.77 -2.37
CA ALA A 141 -4.14 -19.37 -1.98
C ALA A 141 -3.51 -18.94 -0.65
N GLY A 142 -2.83 -19.82 0.07
CA GLY A 142 -2.20 -19.50 1.34
C GLY A 142 -3.17 -19.26 2.50
N VAL A 143 -4.48 -19.36 2.26
CA VAL A 143 -5.52 -19.24 3.29
C VAL A 143 -6.12 -20.58 3.64
N SER A 144 -6.65 -20.73 4.85
CA SER A 144 -7.32 -21.93 5.31
C SER A 144 -8.58 -22.22 4.49
N SER A 145 -9.03 -23.47 4.50
CA SER A 145 -10.29 -23.87 3.84
C SER A 145 -11.50 -23.11 4.38
N SER A 146 -11.51 -22.76 5.66
CA SER A 146 -12.52 -21.90 6.28
C SER A 146 -12.40 -20.43 5.92
N LYS A 147 -11.31 -20.01 5.26
CA LYS A 147 -11.05 -18.62 4.84
C LYS A 147 -11.10 -17.61 6.02
N THR A 148 -10.61 -18.04 7.17
CA THR A 148 -10.57 -17.21 8.39
C THR A 148 -9.17 -16.95 8.89
N ALA A 149 -8.17 -17.65 8.38
CA ALA A 149 -6.79 -17.60 8.80
C ALA A 149 -5.86 -17.99 7.64
N CYS A 150 -4.55 -17.80 7.81
CA CYS A 150 -3.57 -18.39 6.91
C CYS A 150 -3.66 -19.94 6.97
N ALA A 151 -3.42 -20.59 5.85
CA ALA A 151 -3.22 -22.02 5.83
C ALA A 151 -1.96 -22.39 6.62
N SER A 152 -1.92 -23.61 7.15
CA SER A 152 -0.78 -24.08 7.94
C SER A 152 0.53 -23.93 7.17
N GLY A 153 1.50 -23.26 7.77
CA GLY A 153 2.81 -22.98 7.18
C GLY A 153 2.84 -21.83 6.16
N TYR A 154 1.72 -21.14 5.90
CA TYR A 154 1.66 -20.00 4.97
C TYR A 154 1.51 -18.64 5.67
N ASP A 155 1.63 -18.62 6.99
CA ASP A 155 1.62 -17.38 7.76
C ASP A 155 2.91 -16.54 7.57
N TRP A 156 2.85 -15.30 8.02
CA TRP A 156 3.87 -14.29 7.83
C TRP A 156 5.28 -14.61 8.36
N LYS A 157 5.43 -15.61 9.25
CA LYS A 157 6.73 -16.08 9.77
C LYS A 157 7.30 -17.26 9.00
N ASN A 158 6.45 -17.95 8.25
CA ASN A 158 6.81 -19.13 7.49
C ASN A 158 6.86 -18.81 5.98
N LYS A 159 6.16 -19.57 5.16
CA LYS A 159 6.12 -19.32 3.71
C LYS A 159 5.51 -17.93 3.37
N GLY A 160 4.72 -17.36 4.28
CA GLY A 160 4.19 -16.01 4.14
C GLY A 160 5.25 -14.93 3.94
N VAL A 161 6.49 -15.15 4.36
CA VAL A 161 7.61 -14.23 4.07
C VAL A 161 7.81 -14.00 2.57
N ASN A 162 7.34 -14.92 1.73
CA ASN A 162 7.37 -14.75 0.28
C ASN A 162 6.48 -13.62 -0.23
N ALA A 163 5.49 -13.17 0.54
CA ALA A 163 4.66 -12.01 0.23
C ALA A 163 5.22 -10.70 0.80
N SER A 164 6.35 -10.72 1.48
CA SER A 164 6.96 -9.49 1.99
C SER A 164 7.91 -8.85 0.97
N THR A 165 8.07 -7.55 1.05
CA THR A 165 8.96 -6.76 0.19
C THR A 165 10.43 -7.17 0.29
N THR A 166 10.85 -7.77 1.40
CA THR A 166 12.23 -8.20 1.64
C THR A 166 12.43 -9.70 1.59
N GLY A 167 11.35 -10.49 1.40
CA GLY A 167 11.43 -11.95 1.40
C GLY A 167 11.73 -12.56 2.77
N ASN A 168 11.61 -11.78 3.84
CA ASN A 168 11.80 -12.22 5.21
C ASN A 168 10.74 -11.57 6.13
N GLN A 169 10.77 -11.91 7.42
CA GLN A 169 9.78 -11.43 8.38
C GLN A 169 9.83 -9.92 8.68
N TYR A 170 10.85 -9.20 8.22
CA TYR A 170 11.04 -7.76 8.50
C TYR A 170 10.44 -6.85 7.42
N GLY A 171 10.10 -7.40 6.25
CA GLY A 171 9.48 -6.64 5.17
C GLY A 171 8.02 -6.24 5.44
N ILE A 172 7.49 -5.47 4.52
CA ILE A 172 6.08 -5.07 4.48
C ILE A 172 5.35 -6.10 3.64
N TYR A 173 4.20 -6.53 4.12
CA TYR A 173 3.38 -7.57 3.52
C TYR A 173 2.19 -6.99 2.77
N ASP A 174 1.56 -7.85 2.00
CA ASP A 174 0.29 -7.59 1.34
C ASP A 174 0.32 -6.50 0.26
N MET A 175 1.51 -6.04 -0.17
CA MET A 175 1.70 -5.08 -1.26
C MET A 175 1.34 -5.64 -2.64
N SER A 176 1.08 -6.92 -2.75
CA SER A 176 0.61 -7.58 -3.96
C SER A 176 -0.23 -8.79 -3.60
N GLY A 177 -1.33 -9.01 -4.32
CA GLY A 177 -2.37 -9.96 -3.94
C GLY A 177 -3.22 -9.42 -2.78
N GLY A 178 -3.96 -10.29 -2.10
CA GLY A 178 -4.82 -9.85 -1.01
C GLY A 178 -6.08 -9.11 -1.46
N ALA A 179 -6.50 -8.12 -0.72
CA ALA A 179 -7.57 -7.20 -1.11
C ALA A 179 -7.06 -6.16 -2.10
N TRP A 180 -7.96 -5.54 -2.84
CA TRP A 180 -7.60 -4.39 -3.66
C TRP A 180 -7.15 -3.23 -2.76
N GLU A 181 -5.97 -2.74 -3.02
CA GLU A 181 -5.39 -1.63 -2.29
C GLU A 181 -5.79 -0.31 -2.94
N TYR A 182 -6.39 0.55 -2.14
CA TYR A 182 -6.65 1.93 -2.53
C TYR A 182 -5.57 2.85 -1.98
N VAL A 183 -5.17 3.80 -2.79
CA VAL A 183 -4.17 4.82 -2.45
C VAL A 183 -4.76 6.21 -2.65
N MET A 184 -4.18 7.20 -2.00
CA MET A 184 -4.53 8.60 -2.17
C MET A 184 -3.83 9.16 -3.40
N GLY A 185 -4.44 8.92 -4.57
CA GLY A 185 -4.06 9.49 -5.85
C GLY A 185 -5.30 10.00 -6.57
N VAL A 186 -5.20 11.14 -7.21
CA VAL A 186 -6.32 11.78 -7.90
C VAL A 186 -5.88 12.34 -9.24
N GLN A 187 -6.71 12.17 -10.26
CA GLN A 187 -6.45 12.64 -11.61
C GLN A 187 -7.37 13.81 -11.96
N LYS A 188 -6.88 14.72 -12.79
CA LYS A 188 -7.68 15.73 -13.46
C LYS A 188 -8.29 15.17 -14.75
N ASP A 189 -9.43 15.72 -15.15
CA ASP A 189 -9.99 15.50 -16.49
C ASP A 189 -9.32 16.41 -17.54
N SER A 190 -9.73 16.28 -18.79
CA SER A 190 -9.26 17.10 -19.91
C SER A 190 -9.53 18.61 -19.76
N SER A 191 -10.43 18.98 -18.86
CA SER A 191 -10.76 20.38 -18.52
C SER A 191 -10.00 20.89 -17.31
N GLY A 192 -9.14 20.06 -16.70
CA GLY A 192 -8.37 20.39 -15.51
C GLY A 192 -9.10 20.21 -14.18
N ASN A 193 -10.33 19.65 -14.18
CA ASN A 193 -11.08 19.42 -12.96
C ASN A 193 -10.65 18.11 -12.29
N VAL A 194 -10.56 18.15 -10.98
CA VAL A 194 -10.23 16.98 -10.17
C VAL A 194 -11.36 15.95 -10.20
N GLN A 195 -11.00 14.70 -10.46
CA GLN A 195 -11.95 13.58 -10.55
C GLN A 195 -12.00 12.83 -9.21
N VAL A 196 -13.13 12.85 -8.55
CA VAL A 196 -13.32 12.15 -7.25
C VAL A 196 -14.10 10.85 -7.38
N GLY A 197 -14.78 10.61 -8.48
CA GLY A 197 -15.52 9.39 -8.79
C GLY A 197 -16.40 8.90 -7.63
N SER A 198 -16.40 7.60 -7.39
CA SER A 198 -17.13 6.94 -6.29
C SER A 198 -16.32 6.86 -4.99
N SER A 199 -15.32 7.71 -4.80
CA SER A 199 -14.40 7.66 -3.65
C SER A 199 -15.06 7.99 -2.29
N GLY A 200 -16.24 8.60 -2.30
CA GLY A 200 -16.89 9.16 -1.12
C GLY A 200 -16.44 10.59 -0.80
N PHE A 201 -15.45 11.14 -1.51
CA PHE A 201 -15.12 12.55 -1.49
C PHE A 201 -16.02 13.33 -2.47
N SER A 202 -16.12 14.63 -2.26
CA SER A 202 -16.53 15.59 -3.28
C SER A 202 -15.36 16.51 -3.60
N THR A 203 -15.43 17.24 -4.71
CA THR A 203 -14.37 18.20 -5.08
C THR A 203 -14.19 19.31 -4.03
N SER A 204 -15.22 19.61 -3.25
CA SER A 204 -15.18 20.58 -2.16
C SER A 204 -14.76 19.98 -0.81
N SER A 205 -14.65 18.64 -0.70
CA SER A 205 -14.33 17.93 0.54
C SER A 205 -13.05 17.13 0.46
N LEU A 206 -12.22 17.38 -0.53
CA LEU A 206 -10.88 16.79 -0.59
C LEU A 206 -10.06 17.24 0.62
N PRO A 207 -9.21 16.35 1.16
CA PRO A 207 -8.29 16.74 2.22
C PRO A 207 -7.23 17.71 1.72
N ASP A 208 -6.40 18.21 2.63
CA ASP A 208 -5.20 18.99 2.27
C ASP A 208 -4.36 18.23 1.22
N SER A 209 -3.85 18.95 0.24
CA SER A 209 -3.11 18.41 -0.90
C SER A 209 -1.86 17.60 -0.53
N LYS A 210 -1.33 17.77 0.66
CA LYS A 210 -0.21 16.95 1.16
C LYS A 210 -0.56 15.47 1.35
N TYR A 211 -1.86 15.12 1.37
CA TYR A 211 -2.35 13.76 1.60
C TYR A 211 -2.68 12.98 0.34
N TYR A 212 -2.52 13.55 -0.85
CA TYR A 212 -2.73 12.83 -2.10
C TYR A 212 -1.76 13.27 -3.17
N ASP A 213 -1.50 12.39 -4.12
CA ASP A 213 -0.77 12.71 -5.33
C ASP A 213 -1.75 13.17 -6.39
N LEU A 214 -1.45 14.28 -7.07
CA LEU A 214 -2.28 14.86 -8.11
C LEU A 214 -1.64 14.63 -9.46
N TYR A 215 -2.41 14.04 -10.38
CA TYR A 215 -1.98 13.70 -11.73
C TYR A 215 -2.73 14.54 -12.75
N ASP A 216 -2.01 15.09 -13.71
CA ASP A 216 -2.62 15.80 -14.83
C ASP A 216 -3.26 14.81 -15.81
N TYR A 217 -4.26 15.31 -16.55
CA TYR A 217 -4.88 14.54 -17.62
C TYR A 217 -3.86 14.17 -18.70
N GLN A 218 -3.85 12.89 -19.07
CA GLN A 218 -3.09 12.39 -20.19
C GLN A 218 -4.08 11.92 -21.28
N ALA A 219 -3.93 12.43 -22.49
CA ALA A 219 -4.84 12.15 -23.58
C ALA A 219 -4.69 10.75 -24.20
N GLU A 220 -3.57 10.08 -23.93
CA GLU A 220 -3.25 8.78 -24.50
C GLU A 220 -3.32 7.69 -23.42
N ASP A 221 -4.15 6.68 -23.70
CA ASP A 221 -4.23 5.36 -23.05
C ASP A 221 -4.50 5.27 -21.54
N GLY A 222 -4.91 6.33 -20.88
CA GLY A 222 -5.33 6.27 -19.48
C GLY A 222 -4.19 5.93 -18.49
N VAL A 223 -2.96 5.98 -18.92
CA VAL A 223 -1.77 5.76 -18.09
C VAL A 223 -1.17 7.13 -17.77
N GLY A 224 -1.55 7.66 -16.61
CA GLY A 224 -0.92 8.87 -16.09
C GLY A 224 0.49 8.54 -15.61
N TYR A 225 1.49 8.91 -16.39
CA TYR A 225 2.86 8.99 -15.90
C TYR A 225 3.10 10.39 -15.33
N THR A 226 3.63 10.45 -14.13
CA THR A 226 4.17 11.67 -13.54
C THR A 226 5.65 11.80 -13.81
#